data_a03c92bfed699a09316608820d5b8987
#
_entry.id   a03c92bfed699a09316608820d5b8987
#
_cell.length_a   1.000
_cell.length_b   1.000
_cell.length_c   1.000
_cell.angle_alpha   90.00
_cell.angle_beta   90.00
_cell.angle_gamma   90.00
#
_symmetry.space_group_name_H-M   'P 1'
#
loop_
_entity.id
_entity.type
_entity.pdbx_description
1 polymer ?
#
loop_
_entity_poly.entity_id
_entity_poly.type
_entity_poly.pdbx_seq_one_letter_code
_entity_poly.pdbx_strand_id
1 'polypeptide(L)'
;MWKKNTPFLYDIVLTHALEWPSLTVQWMPDKRTPAGKDYSVQRLILGTHTNDGEQNYLMLGEVHLPLEDTEIDARKYDDERGEAGGFAGVSSKIEITQRINHEGEVNRARYMPQNPYLIATKSPSPDVYVFDYTKHPSKPKADGAFEPDLVLKGHAKEGYGLAWNPHEEGHLLSGSDDAQICYFDIT
;
A
#
# COMPACT_ATOMS: atom_id res chain seq x y z
N MET A 1 -9.24 -27.15 8.37
CA MET A 1 -8.54 -27.17 9.65
C MET A 1 -8.14 -25.76 10.12
N TRP A 2 -7.56 -24.92 9.25
CA TRP A 2 -7.17 -23.53 9.59
C TRP A 2 -8.31 -22.70 10.18
N LYS A 3 -9.48 -22.59 9.50
CA LYS A 3 -10.64 -21.82 9.96
C LYS A 3 -11.11 -22.18 11.40
N LYS A 4 -10.99 -23.46 11.78
CA LYS A 4 -11.36 -23.89 13.16
C LYS A 4 -10.35 -23.41 14.21
N ASN A 5 -9.10 -23.19 13.81
CA ASN A 5 -8.02 -22.79 14.71
C ASN A 5 -7.80 -21.26 14.71
N THR A 6 -8.38 -20.54 13.75
CA THR A 6 -8.22 -19.09 13.62
C THR A 6 -8.50 -18.33 14.92
N PRO A 7 -9.57 -18.59 15.67
CA PRO A 7 -9.87 -17.88 16.92
C PRO A 7 -8.84 -18.10 18.04
N PHE A 8 -8.04 -19.16 17.94
CA PHE A 8 -6.99 -19.48 18.92
C PHE A 8 -5.61 -18.94 18.53
N LEU A 9 -5.45 -18.52 17.28
CA LEU A 9 -4.18 -18.08 16.71
C LEU A 9 -4.11 -16.57 16.50
N TYR A 10 -5.25 -15.92 16.33
CA TYR A 10 -5.34 -14.52 15.95
C TYR A 10 -6.44 -13.80 16.74
N ASP A 11 -6.20 -12.57 17.14
CA ASP A 11 -7.21 -11.69 17.72
C ASP A 11 -8.19 -11.22 16.65
N ILE A 12 -7.68 -10.94 15.45
CA ILE A 12 -8.47 -10.52 14.30
C ILE A 12 -7.88 -11.05 12.99
N VAL A 13 -8.73 -11.48 12.09
CA VAL A 13 -8.39 -11.82 10.71
C VAL A 13 -9.38 -11.16 9.78
N LEU A 14 -8.89 -10.34 8.86
CA LEU A 14 -9.68 -9.65 7.86
C LEU A 14 -9.25 -10.14 6.47
N THR A 15 -10.22 -10.49 5.63
CA THR A 15 -9.96 -10.92 4.26
C THR A 15 -10.60 -9.96 3.27
N HIS A 16 -9.79 -9.43 2.37
CA HIS A 16 -10.23 -8.56 1.29
C HIS A 16 -9.60 -9.00 -0.03
N ALA A 17 -10.43 -9.18 -1.05
CA ALA A 17 -9.97 -9.45 -2.42
C ALA A 17 -9.90 -8.14 -3.18
N LEU A 18 -8.72 -7.78 -3.67
CA LEU A 18 -8.52 -6.69 -4.61
C LEU A 18 -9.00 -7.12 -6.01
N GLU A 19 -9.31 -6.15 -6.87
CA GLU A 19 -9.63 -6.37 -8.28
C GLU A 19 -8.46 -7.01 -9.04
N TRP A 20 -7.24 -6.54 -8.77
CA TRP A 20 -5.97 -7.05 -9.30
C TRP A 20 -4.99 -7.36 -8.17
N PRO A 21 -4.07 -8.32 -8.35
CA PRO A 21 -3.03 -8.58 -7.37
C PRO A 21 -2.18 -7.35 -7.05
N SER A 22 -1.69 -7.25 -5.82
CA SER A 22 -0.71 -6.27 -5.41
C SER A 22 0.60 -6.97 -5.04
N LEU A 23 1.71 -6.58 -5.66
CA LEU A 23 3.06 -7.09 -5.36
C LEU A 23 3.70 -6.35 -4.17
N THR A 24 3.06 -5.30 -3.68
CA THR A 24 3.59 -4.43 -2.63
C THR A 24 2.52 -4.10 -1.61
N VAL A 25 2.93 -4.01 -0.35
CA VAL A 25 2.09 -3.52 0.75
C VAL A 25 2.96 -2.83 1.78
N GLN A 26 2.49 -1.71 2.31
CA GLN A 26 3.13 -1.02 3.42
C GLN A 26 2.10 -0.26 4.22
N TRP A 27 2.17 -0.34 5.56
CA TRP A 27 1.42 0.56 6.43
C TRP A 27 1.92 1.98 6.27
N MET A 28 0.98 2.94 6.18
CA MET A 28 1.29 4.36 6.35
C MET A 28 1.47 4.67 7.85
N PRO A 29 2.27 5.69 8.20
CA PRO A 29 2.55 5.97 9.61
C PRO A 29 1.39 6.64 10.36
N ASP A 30 0.40 7.15 9.64
CA ASP A 30 -0.73 7.86 10.23
C ASP A 30 -1.80 6.89 10.75
N LYS A 31 -2.29 7.20 11.92
CA LYS A 31 -3.40 6.53 12.58
C LYS A 31 -4.36 7.58 13.11
N ARG A 32 -5.63 7.52 12.74
CA ARG A 32 -6.66 8.43 13.27
C ARG A 32 -7.75 7.64 13.97
N THR A 33 -8.25 8.19 15.07
CA THR A 33 -9.40 7.64 15.79
C THR A 33 -10.55 8.65 15.67
N PRO A 34 -11.60 8.35 14.88
CA PRO A 34 -12.76 9.25 14.79
C PRO A 34 -13.46 9.39 16.14
N ALA A 35 -13.90 10.61 16.45
CA ALA A 35 -14.57 10.88 17.73
C ALA A 35 -15.82 10.01 17.93
N GLY A 36 -15.92 9.36 19.11
CA GLY A 36 -17.06 8.50 19.47
C GLY A 36 -17.10 7.16 18.72
N LYS A 37 -16.01 6.75 18.12
CA LYS A 37 -15.85 5.42 17.48
C LYS A 37 -14.91 4.56 18.29
N ASP A 38 -15.15 3.26 18.24
CA ASP A 38 -14.39 2.20 18.90
C ASP A 38 -13.33 1.56 17.99
N TYR A 39 -12.99 2.25 16.87
CA TYR A 39 -11.99 1.82 15.90
C TYR A 39 -11.04 2.96 15.51
N SER A 40 -9.86 2.59 15.08
CA SER A 40 -8.93 3.45 14.38
C SER A 40 -9.00 3.22 12.86
N VAL A 41 -8.76 4.28 12.11
CA VAL A 41 -8.55 4.22 10.66
C VAL A 41 -7.06 4.28 10.40
N GLN A 42 -6.55 3.29 9.68
CA GLN A 42 -5.14 3.20 9.28
C GLN A 42 -5.06 3.06 7.77
N ARG A 43 -3.99 3.57 7.17
CA ARG A 43 -3.82 3.55 5.72
C ARG A 43 -2.75 2.58 5.26
N LEU A 44 -2.94 2.09 4.03
CA LEU A 44 -2.04 1.16 3.34
C LEU A 44 -1.64 1.73 1.99
N ILE A 45 -0.38 1.52 1.61
CA ILE A 45 0.08 1.64 0.23
C ILE A 45 -0.06 0.26 -0.42
N LEU A 46 -0.68 0.23 -1.59
CA LEU A 46 -0.88 -0.94 -2.43
C LEU A 46 -0.52 -0.58 -3.88
N GLY A 47 -0.36 -1.59 -4.72
CA GLY A 47 -0.24 -1.42 -6.16
C GLY A 47 -1.17 -2.36 -6.91
N THR A 48 -1.06 -2.36 -8.23
CA THR A 48 -1.71 -3.35 -9.09
C THR A 48 -0.66 -4.10 -9.90
N HIS A 49 -1.02 -5.32 -10.29
CA HIS A 49 -0.35 -6.11 -11.30
C HIS A 49 -1.44 -6.61 -12.26
N THR A 50 -1.63 -5.88 -13.35
CA THR A 50 -2.71 -6.12 -14.32
C THR A 50 -2.22 -6.95 -15.51
N ASN A 51 -3.15 -7.34 -16.38
CA ASN A 51 -2.84 -7.92 -17.68
C ASN A 51 -2.37 -6.84 -18.68
N ASP A 52 -1.78 -7.27 -19.79
CA ASP A 52 -1.44 -6.39 -20.91
C ASP A 52 -2.68 -5.61 -21.38
N GLY A 53 -2.54 -4.30 -21.47
CA GLY A 53 -3.59 -3.39 -21.91
C GLY A 53 -4.52 -2.85 -20.82
N GLU A 54 -4.42 -3.35 -19.58
CA GLU A 54 -5.16 -2.82 -18.45
C GLU A 54 -4.32 -1.78 -17.68
N GLN A 55 -4.99 -0.72 -17.21
CA GLN A 55 -4.34 0.36 -16.47
C GLN A 55 -3.85 -0.13 -15.10
N ASN A 56 -2.59 0.16 -14.78
CA ASN A 56 -2.02 -0.04 -13.45
C ASN A 56 -2.14 1.21 -12.58
N TYR A 57 -2.12 0.99 -11.26
CA TYR A 57 -2.27 2.05 -10.27
C TYR A 57 -1.34 1.87 -9.07
N LEU A 58 -0.80 2.98 -8.58
CA LEU A 58 -0.40 3.14 -7.19
C LEU A 58 -1.66 3.48 -6.40
N MET A 59 -1.92 2.79 -5.29
CA MET A 59 -3.16 2.94 -4.53
C MET A 59 -2.91 3.25 -3.06
N LEU A 60 -3.78 4.07 -2.49
CA LEU A 60 -3.95 4.20 -1.04
C LEU A 60 -5.27 3.58 -0.63
N GLY A 61 -5.23 2.76 0.40
CA GLY A 61 -6.40 2.15 0.99
C GLY A 61 -6.52 2.48 2.47
N GLU A 62 -7.73 2.47 3.00
CA GLU A 62 -8.03 2.59 4.42
C GLU A 62 -8.58 1.26 4.95
N VAL A 63 -8.23 0.95 6.19
CA VAL A 63 -8.76 -0.18 6.94
C VAL A 63 -9.15 0.29 8.34
N HIS A 64 -10.28 -0.22 8.84
CA HIS A 64 -10.73 0.03 10.19
C HIS A 64 -10.27 -1.11 11.10
N LEU A 65 -9.55 -0.77 12.15
CA LEU A 65 -9.09 -1.72 13.16
C LEU A 65 -9.64 -1.35 14.54
N PRO A 66 -10.07 -2.34 15.35
CA PRO A 66 -10.59 -2.07 16.67
C PRO A 66 -9.54 -1.35 17.54
N LEU A 67 -10.00 -0.57 18.50
CA LEU A 67 -9.17 -0.07 19.59
C LEU A 67 -8.90 -1.19 20.59
N GLU A 68 -7.88 -1.01 21.45
CA GLU A 68 -7.46 -2.02 22.44
C GLU A 68 -8.59 -2.43 23.39
N ASP A 69 -9.46 -1.48 23.74
CA ASP A 69 -10.59 -1.70 24.64
C ASP A 69 -11.87 -2.15 23.93
N THR A 70 -11.83 -2.36 22.62
CA THR A 70 -13.01 -2.78 21.85
C THR A 70 -13.27 -4.26 22.05
N GLU A 71 -14.49 -4.62 22.42
CA GLU A 71 -14.90 -6.00 22.56
C GLU A 71 -14.95 -6.68 21.18
N ILE A 72 -14.10 -7.68 20.99
CA ILE A 72 -13.95 -8.44 19.73
C ILE A 72 -14.57 -9.82 19.92
N ASP A 73 -15.51 -10.21 19.07
CA ASP A 73 -16.02 -11.58 19.01
C ASP A 73 -15.15 -12.47 18.12
N ALA A 74 -14.10 -13.04 18.69
CA ALA A 74 -13.17 -13.93 18.00
C ALA A 74 -13.55 -15.42 18.15
N ARG A 75 -14.77 -15.77 18.58
CA ARG A 75 -15.15 -17.16 18.91
C ARG A 75 -15.21 -18.09 17.72
N LYS A 76 -15.41 -17.57 16.51
CA LYS A 76 -15.44 -18.36 15.30
C LYS A 76 -15.05 -17.57 14.05
N TYR A 77 -14.56 -18.29 13.05
CA TYR A 77 -14.39 -17.73 11.71
C TYR A 77 -15.74 -17.59 11.01
N ASP A 78 -16.05 -16.42 10.48
CA ASP A 78 -17.23 -16.14 9.68
C ASP A 78 -16.94 -16.45 8.20
N ASP A 79 -17.55 -17.48 7.65
CA ASP A 79 -17.31 -17.90 6.27
C ASP A 79 -17.89 -16.94 5.23
N GLU A 80 -18.98 -16.23 5.56
CA GLU A 80 -19.61 -15.27 4.63
C GLU A 80 -18.80 -13.99 4.51
N ARG A 81 -18.24 -13.52 5.62
CA ARG A 81 -17.41 -12.32 5.67
C ARG A 81 -15.94 -12.60 5.35
N GLY A 82 -15.48 -13.84 5.54
CA GLY A 82 -14.08 -14.20 5.38
C GLY A 82 -13.17 -13.67 6.50
N GLU A 83 -13.70 -13.58 7.73
CA GLU A 83 -13.00 -12.92 8.85
C GLU A 83 -13.21 -13.64 10.18
N ALA A 84 -12.33 -13.36 11.13
CA ALA A 84 -12.52 -13.67 12.55
C ALA A 84 -12.19 -12.42 13.37
N GLY A 85 -12.88 -12.22 14.50
CA GLY A 85 -12.68 -11.06 15.36
C GLY A 85 -13.44 -9.82 14.88
N GLY A 86 -14.61 -9.98 14.28
CA GLY A 86 -15.49 -8.89 13.88
C GLY A 86 -15.92 -8.02 15.06
N PHE A 87 -16.06 -6.71 14.84
CA PHE A 87 -16.49 -5.74 15.84
C PHE A 87 -17.59 -4.83 15.27
N ALA A 88 -18.60 -4.61 16.10
CA ALA A 88 -19.74 -3.69 16.01
C ALA A 88 -20.08 -3.10 14.61
N GLY A 89 -20.41 -3.95 13.63
CA GLY A 89 -21.00 -3.49 12.35
C GLY A 89 -20.10 -2.65 11.46
N VAL A 90 -18.81 -2.55 11.79
CA VAL A 90 -17.82 -1.85 10.97
C VAL A 90 -17.37 -2.76 9.81
N SER A 91 -17.29 -2.20 8.61
CA SER A 91 -16.71 -2.92 7.46
C SER A 91 -15.22 -3.13 7.73
N SER A 92 -14.81 -4.38 7.78
CA SER A 92 -13.41 -4.79 7.92
C SER A 92 -12.67 -4.86 6.58
N LYS A 93 -13.31 -4.47 5.49
CA LYS A 93 -12.71 -4.47 4.16
C LYS A 93 -11.82 -3.25 3.95
N ILE A 94 -10.78 -3.43 3.14
CA ILE A 94 -9.95 -2.32 2.69
C ILE A 94 -10.76 -1.48 1.70
N GLU A 95 -10.87 -0.19 1.97
CA GLU A 95 -11.48 0.79 1.07
C GLU A 95 -10.37 1.53 0.31
N ILE A 96 -10.36 1.44 -1.01
CA ILE A 96 -9.41 2.18 -1.84
C ILE A 96 -9.87 3.63 -1.93
N THR A 97 -9.12 4.53 -1.32
CA THR A 97 -9.44 5.96 -1.21
C THR A 97 -8.79 6.80 -2.30
N GLN A 98 -7.68 6.33 -2.88
CA GLN A 98 -7.00 7.01 -3.97
C GLN A 98 -6.38 6.00 -4.93
N ARG A 99 -6.44 6.32 -6.24
CA ARG A 99 -5.72 5.63 -7.31
C ARG A 99 -4.95 6.67 -8.11
N ILE A 100 -3.67 6.40 -8.34
CA ILE A 100 -2.78 7.23 -9.17
C ILE A 100 -2.35 6.36 -10.34
N ASN A 101 -2.54 6.84 -11.57
CA ASN A 101 -2.12 6.12 -12.78
C ASN A 101 -0.64 5.76 -12.69
N HIS A 102 -0.32 4.53 -13.01
CA HIS A 102 1.05 4.02 -13.00
C HIS A 102 1.35 3.28 -14.30
N GLU A 103 2.55 3.48 -14.85
CA GLU A 103 3.02 2.77 -16.04
C GLU A 103 3.63 1.44 -15.64
N GLY A 104 3.00 0.35 -16.08
CA GLY A 104 3.34 -1.01 -15.67
C GLY A 104 2.94 -1.32 -14.23
N GLU A 105 3.08 -2.58 -13.85
CA GLU A 105 2.80 -3.06 -12.50
C GLU A 105 3.71 -2.39 -11.46
N VAL A 106 3.18 -2.24 -10.26
CA VAL A 106 3.93 -1.68 -9.13
C VAL A 106 4.66 -2.81 -8.41
N ASN A 107 5.93 -3.03 -8.77
CA ASN A 107 6.77 -4.07 -8.17
C ASN A 107 7.04 -3.80 -6.69
N ARG A 108 7.26 -2.53 -6.34
CA ARG A 108 7.51 -2.06 -4.97
C ARG A 108 7.08 -0.61 -4.83
N ALA A 109 6.45 -0.28 -3.71
CA ALA A 109 6.14 1.09 -3.31
C ALA A 109 6.53 1.30 -1.84
N ARG A 110 7.19 2.44 -1.54
CA ARG A 110 7.64 2.80 -0.18
C ARG A 110 7.52 4.29 0.04
N TYR A 111 6.88 4.71 1.17
CA TYR A 111 6.86 6.11 1.56
C TYR A 111 8.20 6.54 2.20
N MET A 112 8.53 7.81 2.09
CA MET A 112 9.70 8.40 2.76
C MET A 112 9.39 8.66 4.24
N PRO A 113 10.17 8.12 5.20
CA PRO A 113 9.85 8.24 6.62
C PRO A 113 9.75 9.69 7.12
N GLN A 114 10.58 10.60 6.61
CA GLN A 114 10.59 12.00 7.01
C GLN A 114 9.46 12.81 6.36
N ASN A 115 8.97 12.38 5.19
CA ASN A 115 7.86 13.00 4.49
C ASN A 115 6.96 11.92 3.86
N PRO A 116 5.99 11.38 4.61
CA PRO A 116 5.13 10.29 4.15
C PRO A 116 4.23 10.61 2.95
N TYR A 117 4.18 11.85 2.52
CA TYR A 117 3.46 12.25 1.30
C TYR A 117 4.19 11.80 0.03
N LEU A 118 5.50 11.55 0.12
CA LEU A 118 6.32 11.08 -0.99
C LEU A 118 6.40 9.55 -0.99
N ILE A 119 6.01 8.94 -2.11
CA ILE A 119 6.05 7.50 -2.31
C ILE A 119 6.94 7.21 -3.53
N ALA A 120 8.01 6.44 -3.31
CA ALA A 120 8.82 5.92 -4.40
C ALA A 120 8.26 4.59 -4.89
N THR A 121 8.34 4.33 -6.20
CA THR A 121 7.89 3.09 -6.83
C THR A 121 8.93 2.52 -7.78
N LYS A 122 8.90 1.19 -7.91
CA LYS A 122 9.56 0.43 -8.98
C LYS A 122 8.51 -0.30 -9.82
N SER A 123 8.79 -0.43 -11.11
CA SER A 123 7.94 -1.09 -12.10
C SER A 123 8.82 -1.90 -13.06
N PRO A 124 8.29 -2.49 -14.15
CA PRO A 124 9.09 -3.07 -15.22
C PRO A 124 10.04 -2.08 -15.92
N SER A 125 9.82 -0.78 -15.76
CA SER A 125 10.78 0.24 -16.20
C SER A 125 12.07 0.18 -15.36
N PRO A 126 13.23 0.49 -15.94
CA PRO A 126 14.47 0.65 -15.18
C PRO A 126 14.43 1.85 -14.22
N ASP A 127 13.61 2.84 -14.49
CA ASP A 127 13.54 4.08 -13.70
C ASP A 127 12.84 3.84 -12.35
N VAL A 128 13.18 4.68 -11.36
CA VAL A 128 12.45 4.79 -10.10
C VAL A 128 11.60 6.04 -10.16
N TYR A 129 10.33 5.93 -9.79
CA TYR A 129 9.40 7.05 -9.80
C TYR A 129 9.10 7.51 -8.39
N VAL A 130 8.90 8.82 -8.20
CA VAL A 130 8.46 9.39 -6.93
C VAL A 130 7.18 10.18 -7.16
N PHE A 131 6.20 9.94 -6.32
CA PHE A 131 4.89 10.61 -6.33
C PHE A 131 4.67 11.35 -5.02
N ASP A 132 4.29 12.59 -5.08
CA ASP A 132 3.62 13.30 -3.98
C ASP A 132 2.12 13.04 -4.11
N TYR A 133 1.57 12.07 -3.38
CA TYR A 133 0.18 11.68 -3.54
C TYR A 133 -0.82 12.81 -3.24
N THR A 134 -0.42 13.85 -2.52
CA THR A 134 -1.29 15.00 -2.22
C THR A 134 -1.53 15.90 -3.43
N LYS A 135 -0.67 15.83 -4.46
CA LYS A 135 -0.82 16.56 -5.72
C LYS A 135 -1.71 15.83 -6.74
N HIS A 136 -2.03 14.56 -6.47
CA HIS A 136 -2.85 13.75 -7.35
C HIS A 136 -4.30 13.68 -6.87
N PRO A 137 -5.30 13.69 -7.78
CA PRO A 137 -6.69 13.52 -7.40
C PRO A 137 -6.94 12.10 -6.84
N SER A 138 -7.98 11.94 -6.02
CA SER A 138 -8.36 10.63 -5.49
C SER A 138 -8.84 9.66 -6.59
N LYS A 139 -9.44 10.18 -7.66
CA LYS A 139 -9.79 9.44 -8.86
C LYS A 139 -8.81 9.79 -9.97
N PRO A 140 -8.18 8.79 -10.62
CA PRO A 140 -7.19 9.04 -11.65
C PRO A 140 -7.83 9.68 -12.88
N LYS A 141 -7.01 10.35 -13.69
CA LYS A 141 -7.43 10.86 -15.00
C LYS A 141 -7.81 9.70 -15.91
N ALA A 142 -8.93 9.85 -16.62
CA ALA A 142 -9.48 8.81 -17.49
C ALA A 142 -8.63 8.53 -18.74
N ASP A 143 -7.73 9.44 -19.09
CA ASP A 143 -6.79 9.29 -20.21
C ASP A 143 -5.60 8.38 -19.91
N GLY A 144 -5.49 7.88 -18.67
CA GLY A 144 -4.40 7.01 -18.25
C GLY A 144 -3.06 7.74 -18.07
N ALA A 145 -3.03 9.08 -18.09
CA ALA A 145 -1.80 9.86 -18.03
C ALA A 145 -0.96 9.47 -16.81
N PHE A 146 0.29 9.07 -17.08
CA PHE A 146 1.30 8.73 -16.09
C PHE A 146 2.15 9.98 -15.80
N GLU A 147 2.04 10.52 -14.61
CA GLU A 147 2.64 11.81 -14.24
C GLU A 147 3.34 11.70 -12.87
N PRO A 148 4.51 11.03 -12.79
CA PRO A 148 5.29 11.05 -11.56
C PRO A 148 5.88 12.45 -11.30
N ASP A 149 6.01 12.83 -10.03
CA ASP A 149 6.64 14.11 -9.65
C ASP A 149 8.15 14.10 -9.92
N LEU A 150 8.81 12.94 -9.77
CA LEU A 150 10.23 12.74 -10.11
C LEU A 150 10.43 11.42 -10.85
N VAL A 151 11.41 11.43 -11.76
CA VAL A 151 11.92 10.24 -12.46
C VAL A 151 13.41 10.14 -12.15
N LEU A 152 13.82 9.10 -11.43
CA LEU A 152 15.18 8.86 -11.00
C LEU A 152 15.82 7.81 -11.93
N LYS A 153 16.78 8.24 -12.72
CA LYS A 153 17.46 7.42 -13.72
C LYS A 153 18.81 6.92 -13.20
N GLY A 154 19.12 5.66 -13.44
CA GLY A 154 20.39 5.06 -13.03
C GLY A 154 20.49 3.58 -13.36
N HIS A 155 19.39 2.87 -13.37
CA HIS A 155 19.35 1.45 -13.73
C HIS A 155 19.18 1.21 -15.23
N ALA A 156 19.56 0.01 -15.67
CA ALA A 156 19.37 -0.47 -17.03
C ALA A 156 18.29 -1.53 -17.15
N LYS A 157 17.77 -2.04 -16.02
CA LYS A 157 16.73 -3.07 -15.92
C LYS A 157 15.76 -2.77 -14.78
N GLU A 158 14.63 -3.44 -14.79
CA GLU A 158 13.69 -3.45 -13.67
C GLU A 158 14.30 -3.99 -12.39
N GLY A 159 13.56 -3.96 -11.32
CA GLY A 159 13.94 -4.57 -10.04
C GLY A 159 12.87 -4.39 -8.97
N TYR A 160 13.21 -4.83 -7.75
CA TYR A 160 12.28 -4.90 -6.62
C TYR A 160 12.85 -4.25 -5.36
N GLY A 161 14.17 -4.05 -5.28
CA GLY A 161 14.81 -3.43 -4.13
C GLY A 161 14.49 -1.94 -4.06
N LEU A 162 13.92 -1.46 -2.94
CA LEU A 162 13.61 -0.05 -2.73
C LEU A 162 13.53 0.25 -1.23
N ALA A 163 14.36 1.17 -0.75
CA ALA A 163 14.42 1.54 0.65
C ALA A 163 14.85 2.98 0.86
N TRP A 164 14.03 3.77 1.55
CA TRP A 164 14.40 5.09 2.03
C TRP A 164 15.33 4.99 3.23
N ASN A 165 16.26 5.95 3.35
CA ASN A 165 17.08 6.11 4.54
C ASN A 165 16.18 6.63 5.69
N PRO A 166 16.07 5.92 6.83
CA PRO A 166 15.23 6.37 7.93
C PRO A 166 15.88 7.51 8.76
N HIS A 167 17.16 7.80 8.54
CA HIS A 167 17.92 8.79 9.32
C HIS A 167 18.15 10.10 8.57
N GLU A 168 18.18 10.04 7.23
CA GLU A 168 18.48 11.19 6.38
C GLU A 168 17.37 11.34 5.33
N GLU A 169 16.77 12.53 5.29
CA GLU A 169 15.68 12.86 4.37
C GLU A 169 16.15 12.83 2.92
N GLY A 170 15.29 12.36 2.02
CA GLY A 170 15.52 12.37 0.58
C GLY A 170 16.47 11.30 0.06
N HIS A 171 17.08 10.50 0.92
CA HIS A 171 18.05 9.48 0.51
C HIS A 171 17.36 8.14 0.25
N LEU A 172 17.50 7.63 -0.97
CA LEU A 172 16.82 6.42 -1.45
C LEU A 172 17.82 5.43 -2.06
N LEU A 173 17.71 4.15 -1.66
CA LEU A 173 18.40 3.03 -2.29
C LEU A 173 17.46 2.24 -3.20
N SER A 174 17.97 1.83 -4.36
CA SER A 174 17.28 1.00 -5.32
C SER A 174 18.18 -0.12 -5.82
N GLY A 175 17.67 -1.36 -5.83
CA GLY A 175 18.32 -2.52 -6.40
C GLY A 175 17.59 -3.01 -7.65
N SER A 176 18.33 -3.55 -8.62
CA SER A 176 17.82 -3.96 -9.93
C SER A 176 18.45 -5.25 -10.44
N ASP A 177 17.80 -5.85 -11.42
CA ASP A 177 18.26 -7.03 -12.15
C ASP A 177 19.48 -6.76 -13.06
N ASP A 178 19.92 -5.50 -13.12
CA ASP A 178 21.20 -5.11 -13.73
C ASP A 178 22.42 -5.37 -12.82
N ALA A 179 22.18 -5.97 -11.65
CA ALA A 179 23.17 -6.26 -10.61
C ALA A 179 23.78 -5.00 -9.96
N GLN A 180 23.12 -3.84 -10.10
CA GLN A 180 23.56 -2.59 -9.51
C GLN A 180 22.64 -2.17 -8.34
N ILE A 181 23.22 -1.40 -7.43
CA ILE A 181 22.51 -0.63 -6.42
C ILE A 181 22.72 0.85 -6.77
N CYS A 182 21.62 1.56 -6.98
CA CYS A 182 21.63 3.01 -7.14
C CYS A 182 21.30 3.69 -5.82
N TYR A 183 22.04 4.73 -5.50
CA TYR A 183 21.77 5.67 -4.43
C TYR A 183 21.29 6.98 -5.05
N PHE A 184 20.16 7.46 -4.61
CA PHE A 184 19.58 8.73 -5.04
C PHE A 184 19.47 9.68 -3.87
N ASP A 185 19.80 10.94 -4.11
CA ASP A 185 19.59 12.07 -3.23
C ASP A 185 18.63 13.04 -3.94
N ILE A 186 17.45 13.28 -3.34
CA ILE A 186 16.40 14.15 -3.88
C ILE A 186 16.17 15.40 -3.02
N THR A 187 17.11 15.73 -2.11
CA THR A 187 17.03 16.94 -1.28
C THR A 187 17.21 18.22 -2.07
#